data_5e939cc86949b86e4cf0e9bae45996ec
#
_entry.id   5e939cc86949b86e4cf0e9bae45996ec
#
_cell.length_a   1.000
_cell.length_b   1.000
_cell.length_c   1.000
_cell.angle_alpha   90.00
_cell.angle_beta   90.00
_cell.angle_gamma   90.00
#
_symmetry.space_group_name_H-M   'P 1'
#
loop_
_entity.id
_entity.type
_entity.pdbx_description
1 polymer ?
#
loop_
_entity_poly.entity_id
_entity_poly.type
_entity_poly.pdbx_seq_one_letter_code
_entity_poly.pdbx_strand_id
1 'polypeptide(L)'
;RALSTRNDDPEKASRPFDRDRDGFVMGEGGGILILEELAAARKRGARIYAELCGFGCTADAYHMAAPPPGHEGAVRSMAIAMKSCGMDPAAVGYINAHGTATPLNDVYETQAIKQVFGEHSRTLAVSSTKSMTGHLLGGAGGLEAIVAVKAITDGIAPPTINLDNPDEGCDLDYVPGRAKPMTIEAALSNTFGFGGVNAVLAFRTYRDRGKGA
;
A
#
# COMPACT_ATOMS: atom_id res chain seq x y z
N ARG A 1 12.53 -6.26 18.50
CA ARG A 1 11.11 -6.64 18.63
C ARG A 1 10.38 -6.14 17.39
N ALA A 2 9.41 -6.93 16.91
CA ALA A 2 8.56 -6.52 15.80
C ALA A 2 7.13 -6.19 16.27
N LEU A 3 6.65 -6.80 17.35
CA LEU A 3 5.33 -6.56 17.95
C LEU A 3 5.33 -5.36 18.87
N SER A 4 4.24 -4.58 18.83
CA SER A 4 3.95 -3.52 19.78
C SER A 4 3.79 -4.10 21.21
N THR A 5 4.18 -3.33 22.19
CA THR A 5 3.98 -3.65 23.61
C THR A 5 3.07 -2.64 24.31
N ARG A 6 2.38 -1.79 23.56
CA ARG A 6 1.46 -0.76 24.07
C ARG A 6 0.12 -1.37 24.49
N ASN A 7 0.16 -2.20 25.54
CA ASN A 7 -1.04 -2.88 26.06
C ASN A 7 -1.90 -1.97 26.95
N ASP A 8 -1.32 -0.87 27.47
CA ASP A 8 -2.03 0.08 28.31
C ASP A 8 -2.93 1.05 27.52
N ASP A 9 -2.70 1.17 26.20
CA ASP A 9 -3.51 1.98 25.28
C ASP A 9 -3.66 1.26 23.93
N PRO A 10 -4.43 0.14 23.89
CA PRO A 10 -4.49 -0.73 22.73
C PRO A 10 -5.12 -0.08 21.51
N GLU A 11 -6.04 0.87 21.70
CA GLU A 11 -6.68 1.60 20.59
C GLU A 11 -5.70 2.48 19.83
N LYS A 12 -4.59 2.88 20.47
CA LYS A 12 -3.51 3.69 19.88
C LYS A 12 -2.23 2.91 19.62
N ALA A 13 -2.27 1.59 19.72
CA ALA A 13 -1.06 0.77 19.58
C ALA A 13 -0.60 0.69 18.11
N SER A 14 -1.50 0.49 17.15
CA SER A 14 -1.17 0.52 15.72
C SER A 14 -1.11 1.97 15.23
N ARG A 15 0.10 2.48 15.04
CA ARG A 15 0.36 3.89 14.68
C ARG A 15 1.44 4.05 13.60
N PRO A 16 1.17 3.60 12.37
CA PRO A 16 2.13 3.71 11.27
C PRO A 16 2.62 5.14 11.06
N PHE A 17 3.91 5.29 10.75
CA PHE A 17 4.61 6.55 10.46
C PHE A 17 4.72 7.54 11.63
N ASP A 18 4.08 7.24 12.77
CA ASP A 18 4.19 8.05 13.98
C ASP A 18 5.53 7.82 14.69
N ARG A 19 6.10 8.86 15.28
CA ARG A 19 7.39 8.77 15.98
C ARG A 19 7.35 7.88 17.23
N ASP A 20 6.18 7.71 17.83
CA ASP A 20 5.99 6.91 19.04
C ASP A 20 5.56 5.47 18.72
N ARG A 21 5.69 5.02 17.45
CA ARG A 21 5.43 3.64 17.05
C ARG A 21 6.46 2.70 17.66
N ASP A 22 6.03 1.53 18.07
CA ASP A 22 6.87 0.55 18.77
C ASP A 22 6.80 -0.87 18.20
N GLY A 23 6.02 -1.06 17.13
CA GLY A 23 5.86 -2.37 16.49
C GLY A 23 4.45 -2.56 15.92
N PHE A 24 4.24 -3.66 15.20
CA PHE A 24 2.94 -3.96 14.62
C PHE A 24 1.98 -4.60 15.64
N VAL A 25 0.70 -4.42 15.44
CA VAL A 25 -0.38 -5.09 16.17
C VAL A 25 -0.93 -6.22 15.29
N MET A 26 -1.04 -7.44 15.82
CA MET A 26 -1.64 -8.54 15.08
C MET A 26 -3.13 -8.32 14.87
N GLY A 27 -3.58 -8.46 13.63
CA GLY A 27 -4.99 -8.45 13.25
C GLY A 27 -5.45 -9.81 12.75
N GLU A 28 -6.75 -10.01 12.69
CA GLU A 28 -7.40 -11.21 12.17
C GLU A 28 -8.26 -10.86 10.96
N GLY A 29 -8.30 -11.75 9.97
CA GLY A 29 -9.15 -11.59 8.81
C GLY A 29 -8.54 -12.09 7.51
N GLY A 30 -9.21 -11.78 6.40
CA GLY A 30 -8.77 -12.12 5.05
C GLY A 30 -9.56 -11.34 4.01
N GLY A 31 -9.01 -11.25 2.80
CA GLY A 31 -9.66 -10.63 1.64
C GLY A 31 -9.65 -11.58 0.46
N ILE A 32 -10.77 -11.65 -0.26
CA ILE A 32 -10.90 -12.44 -1.48
C ILE A 32 -11.29 -11.50 -2.63
N LEU A 33 -10.49 -11.49 -3.68
CA LEU A 33 -10.78 -10.78 -4.91
C LEU A 33 -11.14 -11.80 -6.00
N ILE A 34 -12.18 -11.50 -6.76
CA ILE A 34 -12.51 -12.26 -7.97
C ILE A 34 -11.79 -11.61 -9.15
N LEU A 35 -10.81 -12.32 -9.71
CA LEU A 35 -10.10 -11.91 -10.89
C LEU A 35 -10.69 -12.62 -12.10
N GLU A 36 -10.96 -11.88 -13.15
CA GLU A 36 -11.56 -12.40 -14.38
C GLU A 36 -10.89 -11.74 -15.59
N GLU A 37 -10.72 -12.51 -16.64
CA GLU A 37 -10.22 -11.99 -17.92
C GLU A 37 -11.19 -10.92 -18.45
N LEU A 38 -10.64 -9.79 -18.94
CA LEU A 38 -11.44 -8.62 -19.32
C LEU A 38 -12.51 -8.90 -20.36
N ALA A 39 -12.20 -9.69 -21.41
CA ALA A 39 -13.19 -10.00 -22.44
C ALA A 39 -14.31 -10.91 -21.91
N ALA A 40 -14.00 -11.82 -20.98
CA ALA A 40 -14.99 -12.65 -20.30
C ALA A 40 -15.92 -11.82 -19.41
N ALA A 41 -15.35 -10.93 -18.60
CA ALA A 41 -16.09 -10.01 -17.74
C ALA A 41 -17.05 -9.13 -18.55
N ARG A 42 -16.57 -8.54 -19.65
CA ARG A 42 -17.39 -7.74 -20.57
C ARG A 42 -18.49 -8.56 -21.22
N LYS A 43 -18.19 -9.77 -21.69
CA LYS A 43 -19.15 -10.65 -22.37
C LYS A 43 -20.35 -10.98 -21.48
N ARG A 44 -20.15 -11.19 -20.19
CA ARG A 44 -21.24 -11.47 -19.24
C ARG A 44 -21.84 -10.22 -18.59
N GLY A 45 -21.40 -9.01 -18.95
CA GLY A 45 -21.90 -7.76 -18.39
C GLY A 45 -21.50 -7.54 -16.92
N ALA A 46 -20.35 -8.05 -16.50
CA ALA A 46 -19.88 -7.88 -15.13
C ALA A 46 -19.62 -6.41 -14.79
N ARG A 47 -19.90 -6.04 -13.54
CA ARG A 47 -19.35 -4.79 -13.00
C ARG A 47 -17.85 -4.97 -12.78
N ILE A 48 -17.05 -4.15 -13.45
CA ILE A 48 -15.60 -4.11 -13.31
C ILE A 48 -15.24 -2.94 -12.38
N TYR A 49 -14.59 -3.23 -11.27
CA TYR A 49 -14.23 -2.21 -10.27
C TYR A 49 -12.92 -1.50 -10.63
N ALA A 50 -11.92 -2.27 -11.05
CA ALA A 50 -10.61 -1.76 -11.46
C ALA A 50 -9.92 -2.81 -12.33
N GLU A 51 -8.82 -2.44 -12.96
CA GLU A 51 -7.91 -3.38 -13.61
C GLU A 51 -6.73 -3.67 -12.67
N LEU A 52 -6.47 -4.95 -12.36
CA LEU A 52 -5.18 -5.39 -11.87
C LEU A 52 -4.25 -5.45 -13.07
N CYS A 53 -3.45 -4.42 -13.25
CA CYS A 53 -2.67 -4.24 -14.47
C CYS A 53 -1.21 -4.64 -14.34
N GLY A 54 -0.65 -4.66 -13.13
CA GLY A 54 0.75 -5.00 -12.94
C GLY A 54 1.06 -5.59 -11.57
N PHE A 55 2.18 -6.29 -11.50
CA PHE A 55 2.72 -6.76 -10.23
C PHE A 55 4.25 -6.78 -10.27
N GLY A 56 4.87 -6.67 -9.09
CA GLY A 56 6.31 -6.79 -8.91
C GLY A 56 6.62 -7.62 -7.68
N CYS A 57 7.54 -8.57 -7.82
CA CYS A 57 8.03 -9.38 -6.71
C CYS A 57 9.55 -9.33 -6.68
N THR A 58 10.11 -9.15 -5.49
CA THR A 58 11.56 -9.14 -5.25
C THR A 58 11.90 -9.82 -3.92
N ALA A 59 13.17 -10.07 -3.71
CA ALA A 59 13.70 -10.49 -2.43
C ALA A 59 14.87 -9.60 -2.03
N ASP A 60 14.96 -9.28 -0.72
CA ASP A 60 16.02 -8.44 -0.17
C ASP A 60 17.34 -9.22 -0.03
N ALA A 61 17.26 -10.52 0.27
CA ALA A 61 18.41 -11.39 0.57
C ALA A 61 19.36 -10.77 1.62
N TYR A 62 18.79 -10.11 2.63
CA TYR A 62 19.53 -9.33 3.62
C TYR A 62 19.43 -9.90 5.04
N HIS A 63 18.23 -9.96 5.60
CA HIS A 63 17.99 -10.39 6.98
C HIS A 63 16.61 -11.04 7.11
N MET A 64 16.46 -11.97 8.07
CA MET A 64 15.20 -12.72 8.24
C MET A 64 13.99 -11.87 8.64
N ALA A 65 14.18 -10.70 9.25
CA ALA A 65 13.08 -9.89 9.76
C ALA A 65 13.24 -8.38 9.55
N ALA A 66 14.42 -7.88 9.26
CA ALA A 66 14.68 -6.45 9.07
C ALA A 66 14.87 -6.12 7.58
N PRO A 67 14.22 -5.07 7.07
CA PRO A 67 14.49 -4.57 5.73
C PRO A 67 15.91 -3.98 5.68
N PRO A 68 16.59 -4.01 4.51
CA PRO A 68 17.86 -3.33 4.33
C PRO A 68 17.68 -1.81 4.37
N PRO A 69 18.73 -1.06 4.76
CA PRO A 69 18.71 0.39 4.67
C PRO A 69 18.32 0.86 3.26
N GLY A 70 17.39 1.82 3.18
CA GLY A 70 16.88 2.33 1.90
C GLY A 70 15.92 1.40 1.16
N HIS A 71 15.70 0.18 1.66
CA HIS A 71 14.72 -0.82 1.19
C HIS A 71 14.72 -1.00 -0.34
N GLU A 72 15.89 -1.32 -0.90
CA GLU A 72 16.11 -1.46 -2.35
C GLU A 72 15.16 -2.50 -2.98
N GLY A 73 14.84 -3.58 -2.27
CA GLY A 73 13.85 -4.57 -2.71
C GLY A 73 12.47 -3.97 -2.92
N ALA A 74 12.02 -3.07 -2.03
CA ALA A 74 10.76 -2.35 -2.19
C ALA A 74 10.80 -1.39 -3.39
N VAL A 75 11.91 -0.67 -3.58
CA VAL A 75 12.11 0.19 -4.76
C VAL A 75 11.94 -0.61 -6.05
N ARG A 76 12.64 -1.75 -6.16
CA ARG A 76 12.53 -2.62 -7.34
C ARG A 76 11.13 -3.18 -7.53
N SER A 77 10.47 -3.64 -6.46
CA SER A 77 9.14 -4.25 -6.59
C SER A 77 8.10 -3.23 -7.08
N MET A 78 8.11 -1.99 -6.58
CA MET A 78 7.26 -0.91 -7.08
C MET A 78 7.58 -0.57 -8.55
N ALA A 79 8.85 -0.42 -8.91
CA ALA A 79 9.26 -0.13 -10.28
C ALA A 79 8.87 -1.25 -11.25
N ILE A 80 9.05 -2.52 -10.87
CA ILE A 80 8.64 -3.69 -11.68
C ILE A 80 7.11 -3.71 -11.86
N ALA A 81 6.33 -3.47 -10.80
CA ALA A 81 4.87 -3.46 -10.89
C ALA A 81 4.39 -2.43 -11.91
N MET A 82 4.87 -1.19 -11.85
CA MET A 82 4.51 -0.14 -12.81
C MET A 82 5.02 -0.46 -14.21
N LYS A 83 6.27 -0.89 -14.35
CA LYS A 83 6.86 -1.25 -15.66
C LYS A 83 6.09 -2.39 -16.33
N SER A 84 5.63 -3.39 -15.59
CA SER A 84 4.93 -4.56 -16.14
C SER A 84 3.62 -4.20 -16.87
N CYS A 85 3.03 -3.05 -16.56
CA CYS A 85 1.80 -2.56 -17.21
C CYS A 85 1.97 -1.21 -17.93
N GLY A 86 3.20 -0.74 -18.11
CA GLY A 86 3.48 0.54 -18.76
C GLY A 86 2.91 1.75 -18.03
N MET A 87 2.79 1.67 -16.69
CA MET A 87 2.25 2.76 -15.86
C MET A 87 3.31 3.83 -15.64
N ASP A 88 2.95 5.08 -15.95
CA ASP A 88 3.76 6.23 -15.56
C ASP A 88 3.67 6.42 -14.04
N PRO A 89 4.76 6.55 -13.31
CA PRO A 89 4.73 6.89 -11.88
C PRO A 89 3.85 8.10 -11.56
N ALA A 90 3.81 9.10 -12.41
CA ALA A 90 2.98 10.29 -12.24
C ALA A 90 1.46 10.01 -12.29
N ALA A 91 1.04 8.85 -12.80
CA ALA A 91 -0.37 8.43 -12.79
C ALA A 91 -0.82 7.85 -11.46
N VAL A 92 0.11 7.47 -10.57
CA VAL A 92 -0.22 6.90 -9.27
C VAL A 92 -0.67 8.01 -8.33
N GLY A 93 -1.93 7.96 -7.92
CA GLY A 93 -2.50 8.92 -6.95
C GLY A 93 -2.49 8.42 -5.51
N TYR A 94 -2.43 7.09 -5.32
CA TYR A 94 -2.53 6.51 -3.99
C TYR A 94 -1.64 5.26 -3.83
N ILE A 95 -1.04 5.14 -2.65
CA ILE A 95 -0.33 3.92 -2.22
C ILE A 95 -0.95 3.43 -0.91
N ASN A 96 -1.51 2.21 -0.91
CA ASN A 96 -1.73 1.47 0.32
C ASN A 96 -0.40 0.89 0.76
N ALA A 97 0.21 1.52 1.74
CA ALA A 97 1.54 1.18 2.20
C ALA A 97 1.55 -0.11 3.03
N HIS A 98 2.69 -0.78 3.06
CA HIS A 98 2.89 -1.85 4.03
C HIS A 98 2.79 -1.33 5.46
N GLY A 99 3.43 -0.21 5.78
CA GLY A 99 3.17 0.64 6.95
C GLY A 99 2.81 -0.10 8.22
N THR A 100 3.74 -0.88 8.78
CA THR A 100 3.47 -1.81 9.89
C THR A 100 3.52 -1.19 11.27
N ALA A 101 3.85 0.09 11.39
CA ALA A 101 4.17 0.76 12.65
C ALA A 101 5.46 0.21 13.33
N THR A 102 6.34 -0.41 12.56
CA THR A 102 7.66 -0.80 13.08
C THR A 102 8.68 0.31 12.87
N PRO A 103 9.68 0.44 13.76
CA PRO A 103 10.64 1.55 13.70
C PRO A 103 11.38 1.66 12.36
N LEU A 104 11.77 0.53 11.75
CA LEU A 104 12.56 0.53 10.52
C LEU A 104 11.71 0.55 9.24
N ASN A 105 10.64 -0.27 9.19
CA ASN A 105 9.87 -0.42 7.97
C ASN A 105 9.32 0.92 7.47
N ASP A 106 8.69 1.69 8.35
CA ASP A 106 7.93 2.87 7.94
C ASP A 106 8.85 3.97 7.38
N VAL A 107 10.02 4.16 7.98
CA VAL A 107 11.04 5.09 7.46
C VAL A 107 11.61 4.59 6.13
N TYR A 108 11.95 3.30 6.04
CA TYR A 108 12.57 2.75 4.83
C TYR A 108 11.57 2.65 3.67
N GLU A 109 10.30 2.35 3.94
CA GLU A 109 9.26 2.42 2.93
C GLU A 109 9.05 3.86 2.43
N THR A 110 9.08 4.85 3.33
CA THR A 110 9.05 6.28 2.96
C THR A 110 10.21 6.62 2.02
N GLN A 111 11.43 6.18 2.35
CA GLN A 111 12.61 6.39 1.50
C GLN A 111 12.45 5.72 0.13
N ALA A 112 11.95 4.48 0.10
CA ALA A 112 11.70 3.74 -1.13
C ALA A 112 10.66 4.44 -2.02
N ILE A 113 9.55 4.93 -1.44
CA ILE A 113 8.54 5.70 -2.18
C ILE A 113 9.16 6.97 -2.76
N LYS A 114 9.91 7.72 -1.97
CA LYS A 114 10.60 8.94 -2.45
C LYS A 114 11.58 8.65 -3.59
N GLN A 115 12.31 7.54 -3.51
CA GLN A 115 13.25 7.15 -4.57
C GLN A 115 12.54 6.77 -5.87
N VAL A 116 11.39 6.08 -5.79
CA VAL A 116 10.63 5.64 -6.98
C VAL A 116 9.90 6.79 -7.64
N PHE A 117 9.28 7.67 -6.84
CA PHE A 117 8.37 8.70 -7.34
C PHE A 117 9.01 10.10 -7.45
N GLY A 118 10.22 10.29 -6.89
CA GLY A 118 10.89 11.60 -6.92
C GLY A 118 10.00 12.71 -6.35
N GLU A 119 9.92 13.84 -7.06
CA GLU A 119 9.06 14.96 -6.63
C GLU A 119 7.56 14.62 -6.61
N HIS A 120 7.10 13.66 -7.42
CA HIS A 120 5.70 13.23 -7.39
C HIS A 120 5.29 12.61 -6.05
N SER A 121 6.24 12.06 -5.29
CA SER A 121 5.99 11.51 -3.94
C SER A 121 5.35 12.52 -2.99
N ARG A 122 5.52 13.82 -3.23
CA ARG A 122 4.95 14.91 -2.42
C ARG A 122 3.47 15.18 -2.72
N THR A 123 2.94 14.65 -3.81
CA THR A 123 1.58 14.93 -4.29
C THR A 123 0.66 13.72 -4.22
N LEU A 124 1.22 12.51 -4.22
CA LEU A 124 0.45 11.29 -4.05
C LEU A 124 0.09 11.07 -2.57
N ALA A 125 -1.06 10.44 -2.33
CA ALA A 125 -1.47 10.05 -0.99
C ALA A 125 -0.91 8.67 -0.63
N VAL A 126 -0.43 8.53 0.58
CA VAL A 126 0.05 7.25 1.15
C VAL A 126 -0.75 6.98 2.41
N SER A 127 -1.27 5.78 2.63
CA SER A 127 -1.81 5.47 3.95
C SER A 127 -1.59 4.01 4.32
N SER A 128 -1.55 3.74 5.61
CA SER A 128 -1.56 2.38 6.13
C SER A 128 -2.87 2.08 6.82
N THR A 129 -3.67 1.22 6.20
CA THR A 129 -4.90 0.71 6.80
C THR A 129 -4.66 -0.24 7.97
N LYS A 130 -3.42 -0.69 8.18
CA LYS A 130 -3.03 -1.44 9.37
C LYS A 130 -3.17 -0.62 10.65
N SER A 131 -3.27 0.71 10.56
CA SER A 131 -3.67 1.55 11.68
C SER A 131 -5.05 1.21 12.24
N MET A 132 -5.96 0.70 11.38
CA MET A 132 -7.35 0.35 11.73
C MET A 132 -7.55 -1.16 11.88
N THR A 133 -6.87 -1.98 11.07
CA THR A 133 -7.10 -3.42 11.00
C THR A 133 -6.06 -4.24 11.76
N GLY A 134 -4.96 -3.64 12.17
CA GLY A 134 -3.77 -4.39 12.55
C GLY A 134 -3.15 -5.07 11.33
N HIS A 135 -2.14 -5.88 11.56
CA HIS A 135 -1.43 -6.63 10.54
C HIS A 135 -1.94 -8.07 10.47
N LEU A 136 -2.67 -8.40 9.42
CA LEU A 136 -3.25 -9.74 9.22
C LEU A 136 -2.23 -10.78 8.69
N LEU A 137 -0.94 -10.45 8.67
CA LEU A 137 0.12 -11.31 8.15
C LEU A 137 -0.20 -11.77 6.71
N GLY A 138 -0.35 -13.08 6.48
CA GLY A 138 -0.68 -13.63 5.16
C GLY A 138 -2.04 -13.17 4.60
N GLY A 139 -2.97 -12.71 5.44
CA GLY A 139 -4.26 -12.17 5.01
C GLY A 139 -4.25 -10.69 4.60
N ALA A 140 -3.19 -9.96 4.98
CA ALA A 140 -3.13 -8.51 4.79
C ALA A 140 -3.23 -8.09 3.33
N GLY A 141 -2.45 -8.73 2.44
CA GLY A 141 -2.39 -8.33 1.04
C GLY A 141 -3.73 -8.43 0.31
N GLY A 142 -4.57 -9.43 0.61
CA GLY A 142 -5.92 -9.55 0.05
C GLY A 142 -6.83 -8.39 0.47
N LEU A 143 -6.82 -8.05 1.77
CA LEU A 143 -7.61 -6.93 2.29
C LEU A 143 -7.13 -5.60 1.71
N GLU A 144 -5.82 -5.37 1.69
CA GLU A 144 -5.21 -4.13 1.21
C GLU A 144 -5.41 -3.92 -0.30
N ALA A 145 -5.40 -4.99 -1.09
CA ALA A 145 -5.78 -4.95 -2.50
C ALA A 145 -7.24 -4.51 -2.68
N ILE A 146 -8.16 -5.01 -1.85
CA ILE A 146 -9.57 -4.55 -1.86
C ILE A 146 -9.64 -3.07 -1.52
N VAL A 147 -8.89 -2.61 -0.52
CA VAL A 147 -8.83 -1.19 -0.14
C VAL A 147 -8.33 -0.33 -1.30
N ALA A 148 -7.26 -0.73 -1.99
CA ALA A 148 -6.74 0.00 -3.15
C ALA A 148 -7.79 0.10 -4.27
N VAL A 149 -8.49 -1.00 -4.58
CA VAL A 149 -9.59 -1.01 -5.55
C VAL A 149 -10.74 -0.09 -5.12
N LYS A 150 -11.12 -0.13 -3.82
CA LYS A 150 -12.17 0.74 -3.27
C LYS A 150 -11.75 2.21 -3.27
N ALA A 151 -10.51 2.52 -2.98
CA ALA A 151 -10.00 3.88 -3.05
C ALA A 151 -10.16 4.47 -4.47
N ILE A 152 -9.84 3.68 -5.51
CA ILE A 152 -10.07 4.07 -6.91
C ILE A 152 -11.57 4.29 -7.19
N THR A 153 -12.42 3.33 -6.83
CA THR A 153 -13.85 3.37 -7.21
C THR A 153 -14.64 4.43 -6.47
N ASP A 154 -14.30 4.68 -5.21
CA ASP A 154 -15.03 5.60 -4.35
C ASP A 154 -14.42 7.02 -4.40
N GLY A 155 -13.22 7.18 -4.96
CA GLY A 155 -12.53 8.47 -5.01
C GLY A 155 -12.11 8.96 -3.62
N ILE A 156 -11.68 8.04 -2.76
CA ILE A 156 -11.35 8.34 -1.36
C ILE A 156 -10.10 7.58 -0.94
N ALA A 157 -9.05 8.30 -0.54
CA ALA A 157 -7.91 7.71 0.13
C ALA A 157 -8.27 7.46 1.62
N PRO A 158 -8.17 6.21 2.12
CA PRO A 158 -8.44 5.90 3.53
C PRO A 158 -7.37 6.49 4.44
N PRO A 159 -7.69 6.77 5.71
CA PRO A 159 -6.75 7.41 6.61
C PRO A 159 -5.71 6.44 7.19
N THR A 160 -4.60 7.00 7.64
CA THR A 160 -3.77 6.43 8.70
C THR A 160 -4.26 7.05 10.01
N ILE A 161 -4.93 6.27 10.86
CA ILE A 161 -5.33 6.74 12.19
C ILE A 161 -4.14 6.62 13.16
N ASN A 162 -4.24 7.29 14.32
CA ASN A 162 -3.19 7.32 15.34
C ASN A 162 -1.85 7.96 14.89
N LEU A 163 -1.85 8.68 13.79
CA LEU A 163 -0.72 9.46 13.32
C LEU A 163 -0.86 10.89 13.85
N ASP A 164 -0.41 11.08 15.10
CA ASP A 164 -0.48 12.36 15.81
C ASP A 164 0.80 13.18 15.61
N ASN A 165 1.93 12.50 15.56
CA ASN A 165 3.26 13.09 15.45
C ASN A 165 4.08 12.31 14.40
N PRO A 166 4.10 12.72 13.13
CA PRO A 166 4.93 12.08 12.12
C PRO A 166 6.39 12.00 12.54
N ASP A 167 7.03 10.84 12.29
CA ASP A 167 8.46 10.69 12.55
C ASP A 167 9.29 11.55 11.58
N GLU A 168 10.47 12.00 12.01
CA GLU A 168 11.35 12.87 11.21
C GLU A 168 11.65 12.31 9.81
N GLY A 169 11.78 10.97 9.70
CA GLY A 169 11.97 10.28 8.42
C GLY A 169 10.70 10.01 7.61
N CYS A 170 9.51 10.38 8.14
CA CYS A 170 8.20 10.12 7.57
C CYS A 170 7.51 11.44 7.23
N ASP A 171 7.80 11.98 6.04
CA ASP A 171 7.44 13.34 5.62
C ASP A 171 6.58 13.39 4.33
N LEU A 172 5.81 12.32 4.05
CA LEU A 172 4.85 12.27 2.95
C LEU A 172 3.42 12.60 3.45
N ASP A 173 2.46 12.68 2.52
CA ASP A 173 1.03 12.79 2.87
C ASP A 173 0.47 11.42 3.24
N TYR A 174 0.48 11.10 4.53
CA TYR A 174 -0.02 9.81 5.04
C TYR A 174 -1.53 9.80 5.32
N VAL A 175 -2.27 10.80 4.87
CA VAL A 175 -3.72 10.93 5.10
C VAL A 175 -4.05 10.80 6.60
N PRO A 176 -3.53 11.68 7.47
CA PRO A 176 -3.66 11.50 8.91
C PRO A 176 -5.11 11.65 9.39
N GLY A 177 -5.56 10.71 10.20
CA GLY A 177 -6.79 10.75 10.99
C GLY A 177 -8.10 10.70 10.23
N ARG A 178 -8.22 11.27 9.02
CA ARG A 178 -9.47 11.34 8.26
C ARG A 178 -9.26 10.99 6.80
N ALA A 179 -10.24 10.26 6.23
CA ALA A 179 -10.25 9.93 4.80
C ALA A 179 -10.24 11.20 3.93
N LYS A 180 -9.51 11.15 2.82
CA LYS A 180 -9.31 12.27 1.89
C LYS A 180 -10.01 12.01 0.57
N PRO A 181 -11.07 12.77 0.22
CA PRO A 181 -11.65 12.72 -1.13
C PRO A 181 -10.62 13.17 -2.17
N MET A 182 -10.41 12.36 -3.20
CA MET A 182 -9.50 12.67 -4.30
C MET A 182 -9.74 11.76 -5.50
N THR A 183 -9.43 12.23 -6.70
CA THR A 183 -9.45 11.38 -7.90
C THR A 183 -8.21 10.47 -7.89
N ILE A 184 -8.43 9.16 -7.99
CA ILE A 184 -7.37 8.16 -7.99
C ILE A 184 -7.45 7.37 -9.29
N GLU A 185 -6.58 7.67 -10.25
CA GLU A 185 -6.52 6.97 -11.54
C GLU A 185 -5.78 5.63 -11.43
N ALA A 186 -4.75 5.58 -10.59
CA ALA A 186 -4.01 4.38 -10.30
C ALA A 186 -3.59 4.33 -8.83
N ALA A 187 -3.49 3.12 -8.31
CA ALA A 187 -3.06 2.86 -6.93
C ALA A 187 -2.10 1.67 -6.88
N LEU A 188 -1.17 1.72 -5.94
CA LEU A 188 -0.33 0.58 -5.58
C LEU A 188 -0.76 0.01 -4.22
N SER A 189 -0.58 -1.30 -4.06
CA SER A 189 -0.67 -1.99 -2.77
C SER A 189 0.67 -2.66 -2.48
N ASN A 190 1.34 -2.21 -1.43
CA ASN A 190 2.67 -2.65 -1.03
C ASN A 190 2.60 -3.71 0.07
N THR A 191 3.35 -4.79 -0.08
CA THR A 191 3.51 -5.82 0.95
C THR A 191 4.98 -6.22 1.05
N PHE A 192 5.58 -6.05 2.24
CA PHE A 192 6.98 -6.34 2.51
C PHE A 192 7.05 -7.29 3.71
N GLY A 193 7.33 -8.56 3.44
CA GLY A 193 7.25 -9.63 4.44
C GLY A 193 8.57 -9.96 5.11
N PHE A 194 8.46 -10.61 6.27
CA PHE A 194 9.61 -11.28 6.88
C PHE A 194 10.25 -12.27 5.89
N GLY A 195 11.56 -12.46 6.00
CA GLY A 195 12.33 -13.21 5.00
C GLY A 195 12.79 -12.35 3.82
N GLY A 196 12.42 -11.05 3.83
CA GLY A 196 12.78 -10.10 2.78
C GLY A 196 11.99 -10.29 1.48
N VAL A 197 10.77 -10.83 1.56
CA VAL A 197 9.90 -10.99 0.39
C VAL A 197 9.11 -9.70 0.19
N ASN A 198 9.21 -9.10 -1.00
CA ASN A 198 8.50 -7.88 -1.37
C ASN A 198 7.54 -8.17 -2.52
N ALA A 199 6.30 -7.71 -2.41
CA ALA A 199 5.30 -7.80 -3.46
C ALA A 199 4.53 -6.50 -3.57
N VAL A 200 4.29 -6.05 -4.80
CA VAL A 200 3.50 -4.86 -5.11
C VAL A 200 2.50 -5.19 -6.19
N LEU A 201 1.25 -4.81 -5.97
CA LEU A 201 0.18 -4.87 -6.97
C LEU A 201 -0.10 -3.47 -7.49
N ALA A 202 -0.30 -3.35 -8.81
CA ALA A 202 -0.69 -2.11 -9.47
C ALA A 202 -2.10 -2.22 -10.01
N PHE A 203 -2.96 -1.29 -9.60
CA PHE A 203 -4.34 -1.16 -10.03
C PHE A 203 -4.55 0.15 -10.77
N ARG A 204 -5.47 0.16 -11.73
CA ARG A 204 -5.91 1.39 -12.39
C ARG A 204 -7.42 1.40 -12.59
N THR A 205 -7.97 2.59 -12.76
CA THR A 205 -9.37 2.78 -13.13
C THR A 205 -9.68 2.01 -14.42
N TYR A 206 -10.72 1.20 -14.34
CA TYR A 206 -11.28 0.61 -15.56
C TYR A 206 -12.04 1.68 -16.33
N ARG A 207 -11.68 1.84 -17.61
CA ARG A 207 -12.41 2.68 -18.56
C ARG A 207 -12.89 1.80 -19.71
N ASP A 208 -14.20 1.72 -19.90
CA ASP A 208 -14.72 1.04 -21.06
C ASP A 208 -14.32 1.84 -22.32
N ARG A 209 -13.23 1.42 -22.94
CA ARG A 209 -12.87 1.91 -24.26
C ARG A 209 -13.78 1.17 -25.24
N GLY A 210 -15.03 1.69 -25.43
CA GLY A 210 -16.03 1.10 -26.29
C GLY A 210 -15.45 0.59 -27.62
N LYS A 211 -16.13 -0.34 -28.28
CA LYS A 211 -15.79 -0.84 -29.60
C LYS A 211 -15.68 0.35 -30.58
N GLY A 212 -14.46 0.87 -30.76
CA GLY A 212 -14.28 2.00 -31.68
C GLY A 212 -12.93 2.67 -31.51
N ALA A 213 -11.88 2.07 -32.00
CA ALA A 213 -10.75 2.70 -32.67
C ALA A 213 -10.04 1.62 -33.51
#